data_882ce3a47f9e031de411f2492934ad10
#
_entry.id   882ce3a47f9e031de411f2492934ad10
#
_cell.length_a   1.000
_cell.length_b   1.000
_cell.length_c   1.000
_cell.angle_alpha   90.00
_cell.angle_beta   90.00
_cell.angle_gamma   90.00
#
_symmetry.space_group_name_H-M   'P 1'
#
loop_
_entity.id
_entity.type
_entity.pdbx_description
1 polymer ?
#
loop_
_entity_poly.entity_id
_entity_poly.type
_entity_poly.pdbx_seq_one_letter_code
_entity_poly.pdbx_strand_id
1 'polypeptide(L)'
;MFSQGINPELKIEDVNKIVEVYERCCKMKVDPRHPYAGKLVFTAFSGSHQDAINKGVKAMSERGRKHWEVPYLPIDPADIGRDYEPIVRINSQSGKGGVAFIMDTYFGFKLPKGMHKEFANMIQEMSERQGEVTPEQIMGKFKENYLDQKEPLHFRRMKVDDMSGERDAKFDTHVKVRYTDHGIEKVFEAVGNGPIDAVQRGMKEVLGIQIKVLDYEEHALQGGSNAQAAAYIHLLDVDDGRVTYGVGISSNITRASMRAIFSAVNRLGLGK
;
A
#
# COMPACT_ATOMS: atom_id res chain seq x y z
N MET A 1 -14.88 30.15 -35.88
CA MET A 1 -16.27 30.43 -35.48
C MET A 1 -16.31 30.99 -34.07
N PHE A 2 -15.97 30.24 -33.04
CA PHE A 2 -16.04 30.71 -31.62
C PHE A 2 -15.24 32.00 -31.37
N SER A 3 -14.00 32.10 -31.89
CA SER A 3 -13.16 33.30 -31.79
C SER A 3 -13.75 34.53 -32.51
N GLN A 4 -14.76 34.34 -33.32
CA GLN A 4 -15.51 35.39 -33.99
C GLN A 4 -16.86 35.68 -33.32
N GLY A 5 -17.08 35.16 -32.10
CA GLY A 5 -18.35 35.32 -31.40
C GLY A 5 -19.51 34.47 -31.93
N ILE A 6 -19.23 33.50 -32.82
CA ILE A 6 -20.26 32.61 -33.39
C ILE A 6 -20.22 31.27 -32.63
N ASN A 7 -21.34 30.93 -31.97
CA ASN A 7 -21.48 29.61 -31.36
C ASN A 7 -21.50 28.53 -32.46
N PRO A 8 -20.56 27.58 -32.48
CA PRO A 8 -20.54 26.51 -33.47
C PRO A 8 -21.62 25.45 -33.27
N GLU A 9 -22.37 25.50 -32.14
CA GLU A 9 -23.43 24.54 -31.73
C GLU A 9 -22.97 23.09 -31.70
N LEU A 10 -21.67 22.88 -31.48
CA LEU A 10 -21.10 21.55 -31.33
C LEU A 10 -21.47 20.97 -29.98
N LYS A 11 -22.01 19.76 -30.00
CA LYS A 11 -22.32 18.95 -28.78
C LYS A 11 -21.27 17.88 -28.62
N ILE A 12 -20.25 18.16 -27.83
CA ILE A 12 -19.17 17.23 -27.51
C ILE A 12 -19.29 16.83 -26.01
N GLU A 13 -20.41 16.23 -25.67
CA GLU A 13 -20.71 15.82 -24.29
C GLU A 13 -20.10 14.45 -23.94
N ASP A 14 -19.69 13.67 -24.95
CA ASP A 14 -19.09 12.35 -24.79
C ASP A 14 -18.08 12.09 -25.92
N VAL A 15 -16.84 12.45 -25.67
CA VAL A 15 -15.76 12.28 -26.63
C VAL A 15 -15.44 10.81 -26.90
N ASN A 16 -15.70 9.90 -25.94
CA ASN A 16 -15.44 8.48 -26.12
C ASN A 16 -16.30 7.86 -27.23
N LYS A 17 -17.58 8.25 -27.30
CA LYS A 17 -18.47 7.84 -28.42
C LYS A 17 -17.94 8.32 -29.78
N ILE A 18 -17.39 9.52 -29.81
CA ILE A 18 -16.79 10.06 -31.06
C ILE A 18 -15.57 9.22 -31.44
N VAL A 19 -14.70 8.87 -30.47
CA VAL A 19 -13.54 8.00 -30.69
C VAL A 19 -13.98 6.62 -31.21
N GLU A 20 -14.98 5.99 -30.59
CA GLU A 20 -15.50 4.69 -31.03
C GLU A 20 -15.99 4.73 -32.48
N VAL A 21 -16.75 5.76 -32.85
CA VAL A 21 -17.24 5.93 -34.23
C VAL A 21 -16.08 6.14 -35.19
N TYR A 22 -15.14 7.00 -34.85
CA TYR A 22 -13.95 7.26 -35.68
C TYR A 22 -13.13 5.96 -35.90
N GLU A 23 -12.78 5.25 -34.82
CA GLU A 23 -11.99 4.02 -34.91
C GLU A 23 -12.70 2.93 -35.73
N ARG A 24 -14.03 2.83 -35.59
CA ARG A 24 -14.86 1.89 -36.34
C ARG A 24 -14.92 2.20 -37.83
N CYS A 25 -15.11 3.48 -38.15
CA CYS A 25 -15.31 3.91 -39.56
C CYS A 25 -13.99 4.01 -40.30
N CYS A 26 -12.99 4.64 -39.71
CA CYS A 26 -11.70 4.89 -40.34
C CYS A 26 -10.72 3.71 -40.23
N LYS A 27 -11.01 2.71 -39.35
CA LYS A 27 -10.11 1.60 -39.05
C LYS A 27 -8.74 2.06 -38.54
N MET A 28 -8.66 3.24 -37.94
CA MET A 28 -7.46 3.86 -37.38
C MET A 28 -7.66 4.05 -35.88
N LYS A 29 -6.61 3.84 -35.11
CA LYS A 29 -6.62 4.11 -33.67
C LYS A 29 -6.33 5.58 -33.39
N VAL A 30 -7.03 6.15 -32.43
CA VAL A 30 -6.73 7.50 -31.92
C VAL A 30 -5.42 7.44 -31.15
N ASP A 31 -4.51 8.37 -31.42
CA ASP A 31 -3.25 8.46 -30.68
C ASP A 31 -3.50 8.63 -29.19
N PRO A 32 -2.82 7.89 -28.32
CA PRO A 32 -3.02 8.00 -26.86
C PRO A 32 -2.84 9.41 -26.28
N ARG A 33 -2.10 10.28 -26.95
CA ARG A 33 -1.87 11.69 -26.58
C ARG A 33 -2.68 12.68 -27.40
N HIS A 34 -3.63 12.19 -28.23
CA HIS A 34 -4.49 13.08 -29.03
C HIS A 34 -5.22 14.06 -28.11
N PRO A 35 -5.23 15.38 -28.38
CA PRO A 35 -5.91 16.39 -27.56
C PRO A 35 -7.36 15.98 -27.24
N TYR A 36 -7.73 16.03 -25.97
CA TYR A 36 -9.04 15.66 -25.40
C TYR A 36 -9.45 14.19 -25.56
N ALA A 37 -9.17 13.56 -26.70
CA ALA A 37 -9.63 12.22 -27.05
C ALA A 37 -8.67 11.10 -26.67
N GLY A 38 -7.38 11.39 -26.54
CA GLY A 38 -6.36 10.41 -26.21
C GLY A 38 -6.50 9.84 -24.79
N LYS A 39 -6.22 8.56 -24.61
CA LYS A 39 -6.33 7.88 -23.31
C LYS A 39 -5.40 8.46 -22.23
N LEU A 40 -4.31 9.14 -22.63
CA LEU A 40 -3.30 9.67 -21.72
C LEU A 40 -3.43 11.18 -21.45
N VAL A 41 -4.45 11.84 -22.01
CA VAL A 41 -4.61 13.31 -21.90
C VAL A 41 -4.93 13.76 -20.48
N PHE A 42 -5.73 12.98 -19.76
CA PHE A 42 -6.10 13.26 -18.38
C PHE A 42 -5.33 12.37 -17.39
N THR A 43 -4.08 12.05 -17.72
CA THR A 43 -3.25 11.14 -16.96
C THR A 43 -2.05 11.89 -16.39
N ALA A 44 -1.78 11.70 -15.10
CA ALA A 44 -0.56 12.18 -14.47
C ALA A 44 0.32 11.00 -14.06
N PHE A 45 1.59 11.02 -14.49
CA PHE A 45 2.57 9.94 -14.22
C PHE A 45 3.38 10.16 -12.95
N SER A 46 3.45 11.40 -12.46
CA SER A 46 4.19 11.74 -11.24
C SER A 46 3.26 11.77 -10.03
N GLY A 47 3.68 11.12 -8.93
CA GLY A 47 2.93 11.14 -7.67
C GLY A 47 2.69 12.54 -7.11
N SER A 48 3.62 13.49 -7.34
CA SER A 48 3.44 14.90 -6.95
C SER A 48 2.36 15.59 -7.78
N HIS A 49 2.27 15.28 -9.08
CA HIS A 49 1.20 15.82 -9.95
C HIS A 49 -0.16 15.27 -9.54
N GLN A 50 -0.23 13.98 -9.24
CA GLN A 50 -1.48 13.32 -8.79
C GLN A 50 -1.95 13.87 -7.45
N ASP A 51 -1.04 14.05 -6.49
CA ASP A 51 -1.36 14.69 -5.20
C ASP A 51 -1.89 16.12 -5.40
N ALA A 52 -1.28 16.88 -6.31
CA ALA A 52 -1.74 18.23 -6.64
C ALA A 52 -3.13 18.22 -7.30
N ILE A 53 -3.41 17.30 -8.23
CA ILE A 53 -4.72 17.13 -8.85
C ILE A 53 -5.77 16.77 -7.81
N ASN A 54 -5.51 15.77 -6.96
CA ASN A 54 -6.45 15.35 -5.91
C ASN A 54 -6.76 16.48 -4.93
N LYS A 55 -5.75 17.23 -4.49
CA LYS A 55 -5.94 18.42 -3.65
C LYS A 55 -6.73 19.51 -4.36
N GLY A 56 -6.49 19.72 -5.65
CA GLY A 56 -7.22 20.66 -6.48
C GLY A 56 -8.70 20.31 -6.61
N VAL A 57 -9.02 19.05 -6.94
CA VAL A 57 -10.40 18.56 -7.04
C VAL A 57 -11.14 18.69 -5.71
N LYS A 58 -10.50 18.29 -4.61
CA LYS A 58 -11.07 18.42 -3.26
C LYS A 58 -11.34 19.87 -2.91
N ALA A 59 -10.37 20.76 -3.13
CA ALA A 59 -10.50 22.19 -2.83
C ALA A 59 -11.60 22.85 -3.67
N MET A 60 -11.78 22.45 -4.93
CA MET A 60 -12.89 22.92 -5.78
C MET A 60 -14.25 22.50 -5.23
N SER A 61 -14.40 21.23 -4.87
CA SER A 61 -15.63 20.70 -4.28
C SER A 61 -16.00 21.39 -2.97
N GLU A 62 -15.02 21.59 -2.08
CA GLU A 62 -15.22 22.27 -0.77
C GLU A 62 -15.57 23.77 -0.90
N ARG A 63 -15.02 24.45 -1.91
CA ARG A 63 -15.19 25.91 -2.11
C ARG A 63 -16.35 26.28 -3.00
N GLY A 64 -17.00 25.29 -3.66
CA GLY A 64 -18.10 25.52 -4.59
C GLY A 64 -17.72 26.44 -5.77
N ARG A 65 -16.48 26.37 -6.25
CA ARG A 65 -15.99 27.21 -7.35
C ARG A 65 -16.68 26.85 -8.67
N LYS A 66 -17.02 27.87 -9.45
CA LYS A 66 -17.71 27.72 -10.76
C LYS A 66 -16.75 27.52 -11.92
N HIS A 67 -15.48 27.87 -11.77
CA HIS A 67 -14.47 27.75 -12.82
C HIS A 67 -13.50 26.64 -12.46
N TRP A 68 -13.12 25.86 -13.48
CA TRP A 68 -12.15 24.79 -13.33
C TRP A 68 -10.75 25.35 -13.04
N GLU A 69 -10.13 24.93 -11.94
CA GLU A 69 -8.83 25.43 -11.48
C GLU A 69 -7.92 24.28 -10.98
N VAL A 70 -8.18 23.06 -11.45
CA VAL A 70 -7.37 21.89 -11.03
C VAL A 70 -6.02 21.92 -11.73
N PRO A 71 -4.90 21.86 -11.00
CA PRO A 71 -3.56 21.82 -11.59
C PRO A 71 -3.41 20.64 -12.57
N TYR A 72 -2.65 20.87 -13.65
CA TYR A 72 -2.33 19.87 -14.68
C TYR A 72 -3.51 19.36 -15.51
N LEU A 73 -4.74 19.70 -15.20
CA LEU A 73 -5.93 19.38 -16.00
C LEU A 73 -6.47 20.66 -16.64
N PRO A 74 -6.31 20.85 -17.96
CA PRO A 74 -6.67 22.10 -18.64
C PRO A 74 -8.18 22.35 -18.72
N ILE A 75 -8.98 21.28 -18.60
CA ILE A 75 -10.45 21.32 -18.55
C ILE A 75 -10.96 20.29 -17.55
N ASP A 76 -12.22 20.43 -17.12
CA ASP A 76 -12.92 19.38 -16.41
C ASP A 76 -13.15 18.18 -17.36
N PRO A 77 -12.63 16.98 -17.08
CA PRO A 77 -12.91 15.80 -17.90
C PRO A 77 -14.41 15.53 -18.06
N ALA A 78 -15.21 15.84 -17.04
CA ALA A 78 -16.66 15.63 -17.07
C ALA A 78 -17.37 16.45 -18.15
N ASP A 79 -16.83 17.62 -18.55
CA ASP A 79 -17.39 18.46 -19.62
C ASP A 79 -17.40 17.76 -20.99
N ILE A 80 -16.61 16.73 -21.17
CA ILE A 80 -16.51 15.94 -22.40
C ILE A 80 -16.83 14.46 -22.19
N GLY A 81 -17.55 14.14 -21.11
CA GLY A 81 -17.98 12.76 -20.80
C GLY A 81 -16.83 11.82 -20.40
N ARG A 82 -15.76 12.36 -19.81
CA ARG A 82 -14.64 11.58 -19.29
C ARG A 82 -14.51 11.76 -17.80
N ASP A 83 -13.88 10.80 -17.18
CA ASP A 83 -13.46 10.86 -15.80
C ASP A 83 -11.95 11.12 -15.71
N TYR A 84 -11.51 11.76 -14.63
CA TYR A 84 -10.11 11.74 -14.27
C TYR A 84 -9.80 10.34 -13.74
N GLU A 85 -9.23 9.51 -14.59
CA GLU A 85 -8.64 8.25 -14.16
C GLU A 85 -7.21 8.54 -13.75
N PRO A 86 -6.87 8.41 -12.45
CA PRO A 86 -5.48 8.38 -12.06
C PRO A 86 -4.87 7.09 -12.60
N ILE A 87 -4.50 7.06 -13.88
CA ILE A 87 -3.71 5.96 -14.43
C ILE A 87 -2.31 6.13 -13.85
N VAL A 88 -2.13 5.57 -12.67
CA VAL A 88 -0.82 5.56 -12.03
C VAL A 88 0.00 4.46 -12.69
N ARG A 89 0.74 4.84 -13.71
CA ARG A 89 1.77 4.00 -14.28
C ARG A 89 3.09 4.38 -13.64
N ILE A 90 3.69 3.47 -12.92
CA ILE A 90 5.05 3.66 -12.41
C ILE A 90 6.01 3.29 -13.52
N ASN A 91 6.84 4.26 -13.89
CA ASN A 91 8.03 4.08 -14.69
C ASN A 91 9.28 4.36 -13.83
N SER A 92 10.45 4.14 -14.39
CA SER A 92 11.75 4.37 -13.72
C SER A 92 11.97 5.80 -13.19
N GLN A 93 11.15 6.76 -13.61
CA GLN A 93 11.19 8.16 -13.16
C GLN A 93 10.15 8.47 -12.05
N SER A 94 9.30 7.51 -11.72
CA SER A 94 8.30 7.69 -10.67
C SER A 94 8.99 7.62 -9.30
N GLY A 95 9.03 8.73 -8.59
CA GLY A 95 9.72 8.84 -7.30
C GLY A 95 9.06 8.00 -6.20
N LYS A 96 9.73 7.92 -5.04
CA LYS A 96 9.32 7.16 -3.84
C LYS A 96 7.87 7.38 -3.41
N GLY A 97 7.34 8.58 -3.62
CA GLY A 97 5.94 8.92 -3.30
C GLY A 97 4.91 8.27 -4.20
N GLY A 98 5.26 7.94 -5.45
CA GLY A 98 4.33 7.34 -6.41
C GLY A 98 3.89 5.94 -6.01
N VAL A 99 4.84 5.10 -5.56
CA VAL A 99 4.54 3.73 -5.10
C VAL A 99 3.67 3.74 -3.84
N ALA A 100 4.02 4.60 -2.86
CA ALA A 100 3.25 4.72 -1.63
C ALA A 100 1.82 5.24 -1.89
N PHE A 101 1.68 6.19 -2.83
CA PHE A 101 0.38 6.69 -3.26
C PHE A 101 -0.50 5.59 -3.89
N ILE A 102 0.08 4.73 -4.75
CA ILE A 102 -0.66 3.58 -5.32
C ILE A 102 -1.13 2.63 -4.22
N MET A 103 -0.24 2.29 -3.30
CA MET A 103 -0.58 1.37 -2.21
C MET A 103 -1.71 1.91 -1.33
N ASP A 104 -1.71 3.21 -1.04
CA ASP A 104 -2.78 3.85 -0.27
C ASP A 104 -4.07 3.94 -1.09
N THR A 105 -4.02 4.51 -2.30
CA THR A 105 -5.21 4.84 -3.09
C THR A 105 -5.95 3.61 -3.62
N TYR A 106 -5.21 2.60 -4.11
CA TYR A 106 -5.83 1.42 -4.75
C TYR A 106 -6.07 0.27 -3.78
N PHE A 107 -5.25 0.16 -2.74
CA PHE A 107 -5.28 -1.00 -1.84
C PHE A 107 -5.48 -0.64 -0.37
N GLY A 108 -5.50 0.65 -0.04
CA GLY A 108 -5.69 1.14 1.34
C GLY A 108 -4.48 0.96 2.26
N PHE A 109 -3.30 0.61 1.71
CA PHE A 109 -2.08 0.41 2.50
C PHE A 109 -1.31 1.72 2.68
N LYS A 110 -1.38 2.32 3.87
CA LYS A 110 -0.59 3.49 4.27
C LYS A 110 0.79 3.03 4.73
N LEU A 111 1.72 2.94 3.82
CA LEU A 111 3.06 2.44 4.12
C LEU A 111 3.82 3.38 5.07
N PRO A 112 4.51 2.86 6.11
CA PRO A 112 5.45 3.62 6.91
C PRO A 112 6.50 4.34 6.05
N LYS A 113 6.88 5.56 6.42
CA LYS A 113 7.86 6.35 5.65
C LYS A 113 9.21 5.62 5.44
N GLY A 114 9.61 4.81 6.43
CA GLY A 114 10.81 3.98 6.35
C GLY A 114 10.77 2.94 5.24
N MET A 115 9.59 2.40 4.91
CA MET A 115 9.41 1.43 3.82
C MET A 115 9.46 2.07 2.43
N HIS A 116 9.14 3.37 2.29
CA HIS A 116 8.98 4.01 0.98
C HIS A 116 10.21 3.85 0.08
N LYS A 117 11.42 4.01 0.64
CA LYS A 117 12.66 3.94 -0.16
C LYS A 117 12.94 2.53 -0.63
N GLU A 118 12.87 1.56 0.27
CA GLU A 118 13.16 0.16 -0.03
C GLU A 118 12.19 -0.38 -1.06
N PHE A 119 10.88 -0.20 -0.81
CA PHE A 119 9.86 -0.72 -1.71
C PHE A 119 9.85 -0.01 -3.08
N ALA A 120 10.07 1.30 -3.12
CA ALA A 120 10.20 2.02 -4.39
C ALA A 120 11.39 1.53 -5.21
N ASN A 121 12.53 1.20 -4.59
CA ASN A 121 13.68 0.65 -5.30
C ASN A 121 13.34 -0.71 -5.93
N MET A 122 12.62 -1.59 -5.23
CA MET A 122 12.20 -2.89 -5.78
C MET A 122 11.28 -2.73 -6.99
N ILE A 123 10.37 -1.75 -6.95
CA ILE A 123 9.47 -1.45 -8.08
C ILE A 123 10.23 -0.79 -9.23
N GLN A 124 11.22 0.04 -8.94
CA GLN A 124 12.08 0.64 -9.96
C GLN A 124 12.88 -0.43 -10.71
N GLU A 125 13.53 -1.37 -10.01
CA GLU A 125 14.24 -2.50 -10.64
C GLU A 125 13.31 -3.34 -11.53
N MET A 126 12.06 -3.56 -11.08
CA MET A 126 11.04 -4.25 -11.86
C MET A 126 10.69 -3.46 -13.13
N SER A 127 10.51 -2.14 -13.02
CA SER A 127 10.22 -1.25 -14.14
C SER A 127 11.37 -1.18 -15.15
N GLU A 128 12.60 -1.20 -14.69
CA GLU A 128 13.78 -1.19 -15.58
C GLU A 128 13.87 -2.46 -16.45
N ARG A 129 13.38 -3.59 -15.93
CA ARG A 129 13.40 -4.88 -16.65
C ARG A 129 12.24 -5.06 -17.64
N GLN A 130 11.05 -4.58 -17.29
CA GLN A 130 9.82 -4.86 -18.05
C GLN A 130 9.07 -3.63 -18.56
N GLY A 131 9.56 -2.42 -18.28
CA GLY A 131 8.88 -1.17 -18.63
C GLY A 131 7.89 -0.72 -17.57
N GLU A 132 6.68 -0.36 -17.96
CA GLU A 132 5.64 0.12 -17.06
C GLU A 132 5.14 -0.98 -16.10
N VAL A 133 4.94 -0.62 -14.82
CA VAL A 133 4.44 -1.51 -13.77
C VAL A 133 3.02 -1.12 -13.38
N THR A 134 2.10 -2.09 -13.40
CA THR A 134 0.70 -1.87 -13.03
C THR A 134 0.50 -1.89 -11.50
N PRO A 135 -0.59 -1.30 -10.97
CA PRO A 135 -0.92 -1.38 -9.54
C PRO A 135 -0.97 -2.82 -9.02
N GLU A 136 -1.53 -3.77 -9.80
CA GLU A 136 -1.64 -5.18 -9.42
C GLU A 136 -0.27 -5.84 -9.30
N GLN A 137 0.66 -5.50 -10.18
CA GLN A 137 2.04 -5.98 -10.13
C GLN A 137 2.78 -5.42 -8.90
N ILE A 138 2.53 -4.15 -8.55
CA ILE A 138 3.07 -3.53 -7.34
C ILE A 138 2.55 -4.25 -6.10
N MET A 139 1.24 -4.51 -6.04
CA MET A 139 0.63 -5.26 -4.94
C MET A 139 1.13 -6.70 -4.88
N GLY A 140 1.35 -7.35 -6.04
CA GLY A 140 1.99 -8.67 -6.12
C GLY A 140 3.37 -8.66 -5.49
N LYS A 141 4.22 -7.68 -5.85
CA LYS A 141 5.57 -7.52 -5.30
C LYS A 141 5.56 -7.20 -3.80
N PHE A 142 4.58 -6.40 -3.34
CA PHE A 142 4.39 -6.14 -1.92
C PHE A 142 4.03 -7.41 -1.14
N LYS A 143 3.10 -8.21 -1.63
CA LYS A 143 2.71 -9.49 -1.02
C LYS A 143 3.89 -10.46 -0.96
N GLU A 144 4.61 -10.58 -2.06
CA GLU A 144 5.78 -11.47 -2.17
C GLU A 144 6.87 -11.11 -1.14
N ASN A 145 7.09 -9.83 -0.86
CA ASN A 145 8.23 -9.41 -0.05
C ASN A 145 7.88 -9.14 1.42
N TYR A 146 6.70 -8.60 1.71
CA TYR A 146 6.41 -8.07 3.05
C TYR A 146 5.25 -8.75 3.75
N LEU A 147 4.26 -9.26 3.00
CA LEU A 147 2.99 -9.67 3.57
C LEU A 147 2.98 -11.15 3.91
N ASP A 148 2.79 -11.47 5.19
CA ASP A 148 2.59 -12.83 5.69
C ASP A 148 3.61 -13.85 5.15
N GLN A 149 4.90 -13.50 5.19
CA GLN A 149 5.96 -14.45 4.86
C GLN A 149 5.87 -15.66 5.80
N LYS A 150 5.70 -16.87 5.24
CA LYS A 150 5.29 -18.06 6.01
C LYS A 150 6.38 -19.07 6.20
N GLU A 151 7.56 -18.85 5.66
CA GLU A 151 8.68 -19.78 5.75
C GLU A 151 9.93 -19.06 6.20
N PRO A 152 10.72 -19.67 7.08
CA PRO A 152 10.52 -20.98 7.70
C PRO A 152 9.51 -21.00 8.84
N LEU A 153 9.21 -19.84 9.45
CA LEU A 153 8.34 -19.70 10.63
C LEU A 153 6.96 -19.18 10.23
N HIS A 154 5.92 -19.95 10.55
CA HIS A 154 4.56 -19.50 10.25
C HIS A 154 3.71 -19.38 11.53
N PHE A 155 3.30 -18.16 11.85
CA PHE A 155 2.36 -17.88 12.92
C PHE A 155 0.98 -18.52 12.66
N ARG A 156 0.49 -19.30 13.62
CA ARG A 156 -0.82 -19.95 13.55
C ARG A 156 -1.85 -19.26 14.42
N ARG A 157 -1.61 -19.18 15.70
CA ARG A 157 -2.51 -18.55 16.68
C ARG A 157 -1.76 -18.16 17.96
N MET A 158 -2.34 -17.23 18.69
CA MET A 158 -1.87 -16.83 20.03
C MET A 158 -3.07 -16.75 20.96
N LYS A 159 -2.85 -17.20 22.20
CA LYS A 159 -3.67 -16.89 23.35
C LYS A 159 -2.94 -15.80 24.13
N VAL A 160 -3.67 -14.81 24.60
CA VAL A 160 -3.14 -13.73 25.45
C VAL A 160 -3.94 -13.78 26.73
N ASP A 161 -3.26 -13.86 27.86
CA ASP A 161 -3.83 -13.75 29.19
C ASP A 161 -3.32 -12.45 29.82
N ASP A 162 -4.25 -11.60 30.27
CA ASP A 162 -3.96 -10.37 30.99
C ASP A 162 -3.70 -10.69 32.46
N MET A 163 -2.53 -10.31 32.95
CA MET A 163 -2.07 -10.52 34.30
C MET A 163 -1.99 -9.20 35.11
N SER A 164 -2.46 -8.10 34.55
CA SER A 164 -2.38 -6.73 35.10
C SER A 164 -3.18 -6.55 36.39
N GLY A 165 -3.52 -7.46 37.15
CA GLY A 165 -4.17 -7.37 38.46
C GLY A 165 -3.58 -8.31 39.51
N GLU A 166 -2.62 -9.10 39.11
CA GLU A 166 -1.95 -10.03 40.00
C GLU A 166 -0.86 -9.32 40.82
N ARG A 167 -0.95 -9.37 42.17
CA ARG A 167 -0.08 -8.61 43.10
C ARG A 167 1.43 -8.85 42.92
N ASP A 168 1.82 -10.01 42.38
CA ASP A 168 3.21 -10.45 42.27
C ASP A 168 3.66 -10.63 40.80
N ALA A 169 2.84 -10.23 39.82
CA ALA A 169 3.17 -10.33 38.41
C ALA A 169 4.26 -9.31 38.03
N LYS A 170 5.42 -9.81 37.64
CA LYS A 170 6.52 -8.99 37.11
C LYS A 170 6.18 -8.37 35.73
N PHE A 171 5.26 -8.99 35.03
CA PHE A 171 4.80 -8.59 33.68
C PHE A 171 3.28 -8.68 33.60
N ASP A 172 2.69 -7.79 32.78
CA ASP A 172 1.24 -7.66 32.67
C ASP A 172 0.60 -8.64 31.69
N THR A 173 1.39 -9.30 30.85
CA THR A 173 0.86 -10.12 29.75
C THR A 173 1.59 -11.45 29.66
N HIS A 174 0.81 -12.56 29.65
CA HIS A 174 1.28 -13.90 29.31
C HIS A 174 0.75 -14.28 27.93
N VAL A 175 1.61 -14.86 27.08
CA VAL A 175 1.23 -15.33 25.75
C VAL A 175 1.57 -16.78 25.55
N LYS A 176 0.67 -17.51 24.86
CA LYS A 176 0.93 -18.84 24.34
C LYS A 176 0.81 -18.81 22.83
N VAL A 177 1.93 -18.94 22.13
CA VAL A 177 2.04 -18.84 20.68
C VAL A 177 2.16 -20.22 20.06
N ARG A 178 1.29 -20.51 19.07
CA ARG A 178 1.43 -21.69 18.20
C ARG A 178 1.92 -21.21 16.83
N TYR A 179 2.93 -21.88 16.34
CA TYR A 179 3.55 -21.60 15.04
C TYR A 179 4.03 -22.89 14.40
N THR A 180 4.34 -22.85 13.11
CA THR A 180 5.07 -23.94 12.46
C THR A 180 6.48 -23.49 12.16
N ASP A 181 7.43 -24.39 12.31
CA ASP A 181 8.83 -24.23 11.95
C ASP A 181 9.18 -25.32 10.94
N HIS A 182 9.49 -24.93 9.70
CA HIS A 182 9.63 -25.85 8.57
C HIS A 182 8.46 -26.84 8.44
N GLY A 183 7.24 -26.33 8.65
CA GLY A 183 6.03 -27.15 8.61
C GLY A 183 5.69 -27.94 9.86
N ILE A 184 6.59 -28.02 10.84
CA ILE A 184 6.39 -28.75 12.11
C ILE A 184 5.73 -27.82 13.12
N GLU A 185 4.58 -28.24 13.69
CA GLU A 185 3.88 -27.44 14.70
C GLU A 185 4.68 -27.39 16.02
N LYS A 186 4.87 -26.18 16.52
CA LYS A 186 5.56 -25.87 17.78
C LYS A 186 4.75 -24.87 18.61
N VAL A 187 5.07 -24.81 19.89
CA VAL A 187 4.44 -23.89 20.84
C VAL A 187 5.51 -23.29 21.73
N PHE A 188 5.41 -22.00 22.02
CA PHE A 188 6.12 -21.40 23.14
C PHE A 188 5.19 -20.56 24.00
N GLU A 189 5.59 -20.36 25.26
CA GLU A 189 4.94 -19.46 26.20
C GLU A 189 5.96 -18.43 26.66
N ALA A 190 5.50 -17.19 26.84
CA ALA A 190 6.35 -16.10 27.30
C ALA A 190 5.54 -15.04 28.03
N VAL A 191 6.22 -14.19 28.79
CA VAL A 191 5.64 -13.07 29.52
C VAL A 191 6.32 -11.75 29.11
N GLY A 192 5.55 -10.65 29.16
CA GLY A 192 6.06 -9.32 28.80
C GLY A 192 5.11 -8.22 29.22
N ASN A 193 5.49 -6.97 28.96
CA ASN A 193 4.66 -5.79 29.26
C ASN A 193 3.48 -5.61 28.28
N GLY A 194 3.41 -6.46 27.27
CA GLY A 194 2.36 -6.52 26.27
C GLY A 194 2.62 -7.64 25.29
N PRO A 195 1.68 -7.95 24.38
CA PRO A 195 1.78 -9.09 23.47
C PRO A 195 3.04 -9.08 22.58
N ILE A 196 3.43 -7.91 22.08
CA ILE A 196 4.61 -7.73 21.22
C ILE A 196 5.90 -8.01 22.01
N ASP A 197 6.05 -7.43 23.22
CA ASP A 197 7.20 -7.65 24.09
C ASP A 197 7.30 -9.13 24.54
N ALA A 198 6.17 -9.72 24.91
CA ALA A 198 6.13 -11.13 25.29
C ALA A 198 6.58 -12.06 24.15
N VAL A 199 6.12 -11.82 22.92
CA VAL A 199 6.54 -12.61 21.75
C VAL A 199 8.02 -12.39 21.42
N GLN A 200 8.52 -11.16 21.50
CA GLN A 200 9.95 -10.88 21.33
C GLN A 200 10.83 -11.64 22.33
N ARG A 201 10.41 -11.68 23.61
CA ARG A 201 11.10 -12.45 24.65
C ARG A 201 11.04 -13.95 24.38
N GLY A 202 9.87 -14.48 24.02
CA GLY A 202 9.71 -15.90 23.70
C GLY A 202 10.55 -16.32 22.49
N MET A 203 10.67 -15.48 21.46
CA MET A 203 11.56 -15.74 20.33
C MET A 203 13.02 -15.81 20.75
N LYS A 204 13.46 -14.93 21.66
CA LYS A 204 14.81 -14.97 22.20
C LYS A 204 15.05 -16.23 23.06
N GLU A 205 14.14 -16.52 23.99
CA GLU A 205 14.34 -17.60 25.00
C GLU A 205 14.18 -18.99 24.37
N VAL A 206 13.24 -19.17 23.43
CA VAL A 206 12.90 -20.50 22.91
C VAL A 206 13.55 -20.76 21.55
N LEU A 207 13.66 -19.73 20.68
CA LEU A 207 14.20 -19.88 19.34
C LEU A 207 15.65 -19.37 19.20
N GLY A 208 16.18 -18.68 20.22
CA GLY A 208 17.48 -18.04 20.16
C GLY A 208 17.52 -16.83 19.22
N ILE A 209 16.36 -16.35 18.75
CA ILE A 209 16.25 -15.24 17.79
C ILE A 209 16.23 -13.92 18.57
N GLN A 210 17.31 -13.13 18.46
CA GLN A 210 17.44 -11.84 19.13
C GLN A 210 16.99 -10.70 18.22
N ILE A 211 15.76 -10.27 18.37
CA ILE A 211 15.17 -9.16 17.62
C ILE A 211 14.83 -8.00 18.54
N LYS A 212 14.80 -6.79 17.97
CA LYS A 212 14.29 -5.58 18.62
C LYS A 212 13.29 -4.88 17.71
N VAL A 213 12.10 -4.60 18.24
CA VAL A 213 11.11 -3.75 17.55
C VAL A 213 11.60 -2.30 17.61
N LEU A 214 11.84 -1.71 16.45
CA LEU A 214 12.27 -0.32 16.31
C LEU A 214 11.08 0.61 16.14
N ASP A 215 10.05 0.16 15.40
CA ASP A 215 8.85 0.93 15.11
C ASP A 215 7.66 0.02 14.85
N TYR A 216 6.46 0.53 15.14
CA TYR A 216 5.20 -0.17 14.97
C TYR A 216 4.12 0.82 14.52
N GLU A 217 3.51 0.53 13.40
CA GLU A 217 2.36 1.28 12.87
C GLU A 217 1.23 0.33 12.51
N GLU A 218 0.00 0.81 12.65
CA GLU A 218 -1.18 0.05 12.22
C GLU A 218 -2.29 0.97 11.72
N HIS A 219 -3.14 0.47 10.85
CA HIS A 219 -4.34 1.16 10.42
C HIS A 219 -5.38 0.19 9.85
N ALA A 220 -6.63 0.61 9.81
CA ALA A 220 -7.70 -0.14 9.16
C ALA A 220 -7.58 0.00 7.62
N LEU A 221 -7.65 -1.14 6.89
CA LEU A 221 -7.65 -1.16 5.42
C LEU A 221 -8.99 -0.70 4.84
N GLN A 222 -10.08 -0.90 5.58
CA GLN A 222 -11.44 -0.55 5.19
C GLN A 222 -12.21 -0.03 6.40
N GLY A 223 -13.30 0.70 6.18
CA GLY A 223 -14.21 1.11 7.25
C GLY A 223 -15.19 0.01 7.67
N GLY A 224 -15.71 0.12 8.89
CA GLY A 224 -16.74 -0.78 9.43
C GLY A 224 -16.24 -1.79 10.45
N SER A 225 -17.18 -2.49 11.12
CA SER A 225 -16.89 -3.42 12.22
C SER A 225 -16.11 -4.68 11.81
N ASN A 226 -16.14 -5.05 10.54
CA ASN A 226 -15.39 -6.17 9.97
C ASN A 226 -14.09 -5.74 9.25
N ALA A 227 -13.66 -4.50 9.46
CA ALA A 227 -12.45 -3.98 8.85
C ALA A 227 -11.24 -4.83 9.21
N GLN A 228 -10.41 -5.11 8.20
CA GLN A 228 -9.10 -5.70 8.44
C GLN A 228 -8.11 -4.59 8.80
N ALA A 229 -7.24 -4.85 9.77
CA ALA A 229 -6.12 -4.00 10.10
C ALA A 229 -4.84 -4.51 9.39
N ALA A 230 -4.07 -3.59 8.86
CA ALA A 230 -2.69 -3.80 8.46
C ALA A 230 -1.77 -3.35 9.59
N ALA A 231 -0.87 -4.22 10.02
CA ALA A 231 0.18 -3.91 10.97
C ALA A 231 1.54 -3.96 10.27
N TYR A 232 2.39 -2.99 10.55
CA TYR A 232 3.76 -2.88 10.06
C TYR A 232 4.71 -2.89 11.23
N ILE A 233 5.68 -3.76 11.21
CA ILE A 233 6.68 -3.85 12.26
C ILE A 233 8.08 -3.70 11.65
N HIS A 234 8.82 -2.73 12.16
CA HIS A 234 10.23 -2.53 11.84
C HIS A 234 11.07 -3.28 12.85
N LEU A 235 11.76 -4.31 12.42
CA LEU A 235 12.63 -5.14 13.26
C LEU A 235 14.10 -4.88 12.98
N LEU A 236 14.88 -4.91 14.05
CA LEU A 236 16.33 -5.03 14.05
C LEU A 236 16.71 -6.45 14.49
N ASP A 237 17.54 -7.11 13.71
CA ASP A 237 18.33 -8.26 14.15
C ASP A 237 19.47 -7.72 15.02
N VAL A 238 19.50 -8.13 16.30
CA VAL A 238 20.46 -7.60 17.28
C VAL A 238 21.85 -8.17 17.04
N ASP A 239 21.97 -9.35 16.43
CA ASP A 239 23.22 -10.06 16.28
C ASP A 239 24.06 -9.51 15.10
N ASP A 240 23.42 -9.13 14.00
CA ASP A 240 24.13 -8.65 12.80
C ASP A 240 23.77 -7.20 12.38
N GLY A 241 22.83 -6.56 13.07
CA GLY A 241 22.44 -5.17 12.83
C GLY A 241 21.53 -4.95 11.61
N ARG A 242 21.09 -6.02 10.93
CA ARG A 242 20.15 -5.89 9.80
C ARG A 242 18.78 -5.42 10.28
N VAL A 243 18.14 -4.60 9.47
CA VAL A 243 16.79 -4.10 9.72
C VAL A 243 15.86 -4.48 8.60
N THR A 244 14.58 -4.71 8.91
CA THR A 244 13.55 -4.97 7.89
C THR A 244 12.15 -4.64 8.41
N TYR A 245 11.22 -4.48 7.47
CA TYR A 245 9.79 -4.43 7.77
C TYR A 245 9.13 -5.78 7.51
N GLY A 246 8.19 -6.15 8.37
CA GLY A 246 7.20 -7.17 8.08
C GLY A 246 5.81 -6.59 8.14
N VAL A 247 4.89 -7.17 7.39
CA VAL A 247 3.49 -6.72 7.32
C VAL A 247 2.57 -7.91 7.58
N GLY A 248 1.53 -7.67 8.38
CA GLY A 248 0.49 -8.66 8.63
C GLY A 248 -0.90 -8.04 8.53
N ILE A 249 -1.88 -8.82 8.06
CA ILE A 249 -3.28 -8.40 7.95
C ILE A 249 -4.17 -9.34 8.76
N SER A 250 -5.08 -8.76 9.52
CA SER A 250 -6.13 -9.52 10.22
C SER A 250 -7.28 -8.60 10.65
N SER A 251 -8.46 -9.16 10.88
CA SER A 251 -9.55 -8.47 11.60
C SER A 251 -9.25 -8.26 13.09
N ASN A 252 -8.25 -8.94 13.63
CA ASN A 252 -7.76 -8.75 15.00
C ASN A 252 -6.36 -8.12 14.93
N ILE A 253 -6.22 -6.93 15.53
CA ILE A 253 -5.00 -6.12 15.55
C ILE A 253 -3.80 -6.91 16.06
N THR A 254 -3.94 -7.56 17.22
CA THR A 254 -2.87 -8.37 17.82
C THR A 254 -2.41 -9.49 16.88
N ARG A 255 -3.36 -10.13 16.15
CA ARG A 255 -3.02 -11.16 15.17
C ARG A 255 -2.30 -10.56 13.95
N ALA A 256 -2.69 -9.37 13.50
CA ALA A 256 -1.99 -8.67 12.43
C ALA A 256 -0.54 -8.37 12.82
N SER A 257 -0.32 -7.88 14.05
CA SER A 257 1.01 -7.60 14.61
C SER A 257 1.88 -8.85 14.68
N MET A 258 1.31 -9.98 15.13
CA MET A 258 2.05 -11.25 15.19
C MET A 258 2.47 -11.73 13.79
N ARG A 259 1.57 -11.64 12.81
CA ARG A 259 1.91 -11.96 11.41
C ARG A 259 3.01 -11.05 10.87
N ALA A 260 2.98 -9.76 11.23
CA ALA A 260 4.02 -8.81 10.84
C ALA A 260 5.39 -9.17 11.46
N ILE A 261 5.44 -9.56 12.75
CA ILE A 261 6.69 -10.01 13.41
C ILE A 261 7.25 -11.25 12.72
N PHE A 262 6.43 -12.28 12.53
CA PHE A 262 6.89 -13.52 11.88
C PHE A 262 7.33 -13.28 10.45
N SER A 263 6.61 -12.43 9.70
CA SER A 263 7.01 -12.01 8.36
C SER A 263 8.38 -11.32 8.36
N ALA A 264 8.63 -10.39 9.28
CA ALA A 264 9.92 -9.70 9.38
C ALA A 264 11.06 -10.66 9.77
N VAL A 265 10.83 -11.57 10.72
CA VAL A 265 11.81 -12.59 11.13
C VAL A 265 12.20 -13.49 9.95
N ASN A 266 11.22 -13.94 9.17
CA ASN A 266 11.47 -14.73 7.97
C ASN A 266 12.27 -13.95 6.91
N ARG A 267 11.95 -12.67 6.71
CA ARG A 267 12.70 -11.79 5.80
C ARG A 267 14.14 -11.57 6.22
N LEU A 268 14.42 -11.52 7.51
CA LEU A 268 15.80 -11.48 8.03
C LEU A 268 16.55 -12.82 7.86
N GLY A 269 15.82 -13.89 7.51
CA GLY A 269 16.39 -15.24 7.41
C GLY A 269 16.72 -15.83 8.77
N LEU A 270 16.09 -15.34 9.83
CA LEU A 270 16.21 -15.85 11.19
C LEU A 270 15.23 -17.03 11.35
N GLY A 271 15.70 -18.18 11.79
CA GLY A 271 14.91 -19.42 11.90
C GLY A 271 15.41 -20.54 10.99
N LYS A 272 16.63 -20.38 10.48
CA LYS A 272 17.33 -21.42 9.71
C LYS A 272 17.94 -22.47 10.63
#